data_6e802555d584909371e6ecb13134970d
#
_entry.id   6e802555d584909371e6ecb13134970d
#
_cell.length_a   1.000
_cell.length_b   1.000
_cell.length_c   1.000
_cell.angle_alpha   90.00
_cell.angle_beta   90.00
_cell.angle_gamma   90.00
#
_symmetry.space_group_name_H-M   'P 1'
#
loop_
_entity.id
_entity.type
_entity.pdbx_description
1 polymer ?
#
loop_
_entity_poly.entity_id
_entity_poly.type
_entity_poly.pdbx_seq_one_letter_code
_entity_poly.pdbx_strand_id
1 'polypeptide(L)'
;EIYFVDNNFYTNSLVITINEMVAKTKVLTKEQAVSEIYKKFRPTDPPTPKVATTFFENMFFNEDTYRLSRVGRMKINYKLNHGVSNSKLCLDSRDILESFKYLLLLKSGRGEVDDIDHLGNRRVRTVGELIEDRFFVGLERLAKSIREKLMYNVVDEMFPSDIVIPKSVTSVVKEFFATGQLSQFMDQTNPLSEITHKRRLSALGPGGLTRERAGFEVRDVPVSYTHLRAHETG
;
A
#
# COMPACT_ATOMS: atom_id res chain seq x y z
N GLU A 1 -17.52 -4.26 22.18
CA GLU A 1 -17.01 -5.04 23.33
C GLU A 1 -15.78 -5.82 22.89
N ILE A 2 -14.61 -5.46 23.43
CA ILE A 2 -13.36 -6.17 23.18
C ILE A 2 -13.23 -7.18 24.32
N TYR A 3 -13.57 -8.42 24.06
CA TYR A 3 -13.36 -9.52 25.02
C TYR A 3 -11.87 -9.93 24.98
N PHE A 4 -11.13 -9.59 26.01
CA PHE A 4 -9.78 -10.10 26.22
C PHE A 4 -9.84 -11.30 27.17
N VAL A 5 -9.61 -12.48 26.64
CA VAL A 5 -9.74 -13.76 27.39
C VAL A 5 -8.42 -14.20 28.03
N ASP A 6 -7.35 -13.43 28.01
CA ASP A 6 -6.10 -13.84 28.64
C ASP A 6 -5.50 -12.76 29.55
N ASN A 7 -5.17 -13.18 30.78
CA ASN A 7 -4.43 -12.41 31.81
C ASN A 7 -2.97 -12.14 31.39
N ASN A 8 -2.72 -11.71 30.17
CA ASN A 8 -1.40 -11.43 29.66
C ASN A 8 -1.01 -9.97 29.96
N PHE A 9 0.20 -9.75 30.42
CA PHE A 9 0.79 -8.43 30.69
C PHE A 9 0.56 -7.42 29.53
N TYR A 10 0.54 -7.90 28.30
CA TYR A 10 0.32 -7.09 27.09
C TYR A 10 -1.11 -6.60 26.93
N THR A 11 -2.08 -7.39 27.33
CA THR A 11 -3.50 -7.00 27.34
C THR A 11 -3.73 -5.85 28.29
N ASN A 12 -3.14 -5.93 29.48
CA ASN A 12 -3.23 -4.87 30.49
C ASN A 12 -2.56 -3.58 29.99
N SER A 13 -1.37 -3.66 29.37
CA SER A 13 -0.70 -2.49 28.79
C SER A 13 -1.52 -1.84 27.67
N LEU A 14 -2.16 -2.64 26.80
CA LEU A 14 -3.03 -2.14 25.76
C LEU A 14 -4.26 -1.44 26.36
N VAL A 15 -4.91 -2.04 27.34
CA VAL A 15 -6.06 -1.45 28.04
C VAL A 15 -5.69 -0.13 28.72
N ILE A 16 -4.55 -0.08 29.39
CA ILE A 16 -4.06 1.17 30.02
C ILE A 16 -3.86 2.25 28.95
N THR A 17 -3.19 1.93 27.84
CA THR A 17 -2.96 2.88 26.74
C THR A 17 -4.27 3.35 26.11
N ILE A 18 -5.25 2.47 25.91
CA ILE A 18 -6.57 2.84 25.41
C ILE A 18 -7.28 3.76 26.41
N ASN A 19 -7.26 3.44 27.69
CA ASN A 19 -7.90 4.25 28.72
C ASN A 19 -7.26 5.67 28.82
N GLU A 20 -5.94 5.77 28.72
CA GLU A 20 -5.24 7.06 28.65
C GLU A 20 -5.64 7.86 27.41
N MET A 21 -5.76 7.21 26.26
CA MET A 21 -6.19 7.86 25.01
C MET A 21 -7.65 8.31 25.11
N VAL A 22 -8.54 7.49 25.67
CA VAL A 22 -9.94 7.86 25.91
C VAL A 22 -10.04 9.05 26.85
N ALA A 23 -9.25 9.07 27.92
CA ALA A 23 -9.20 10.19 28.87
C ALA A 23 -8.72 11.49 28.21
N LYS A 24 -7.72 11.42 27.32
CA LYS A 24 -7.19 12.58 26.59
C LYS A 24 -8.14 13.09 25.50
N THR A 25 -8.76 12.21 24.75
CA THR A 25 -9.59 12.56 23.59
C THR A 25 -11.05 12.74 23.92
N LYS A 26 -11.49 12.30 25.12
CA LYS A 26 -12.91 12.26 25.55
C LYS A 26 -13.83 11.50 24.59
N VAL A 27 -13.27 10.56 23.84
CA VAL A 27 -13.99 9.70 22.89
C VAL A 27 -14.50 8.48 23.64
N LEU A 28 -15.81 8.33 23.73
CA LEU A 28 -16.47 7.26 24.48
C LEU A 28 -17.16 6.24 23.58
N THR A 29 -17.53 6.63 22.34
CA THR A 29 -18.29 5.77 21.43
C THR A 29 -17.51 5.49 20.16
N LYS A 30 -17.84 4.37 19.50
CA LYS A 30 -17.26 4.00 18.18
C LYS A 30 -17.47 5.11 17.15
N GLU A 31 -18.64 5.73 17.12
CA GLU A 31 -18.97 6.79 16.16
C GLU A 31 -18.13 8.05 16.38
N GLN A 32 -17.90 8.42 17.64
CA GLN A 32 -17.02 9.54 17.99
C GLN A 32 -15.57 9.25 17.56
N ALA A 33 -15.08 8.01 17.79
CA ALA A 33 -13.75 7.61 17.38
C ALA A 33 -13.56 7.71 15.87
N VAL A 34 -14.51 7.19 15.09
CA VAL A 34 -14.46 7.25 13.63
C VAL A 34 -14.56 8.69 13.13
N SER A 35 -15.36 9.53 13.76
CA SER A 35 -15.47 10.97 13.44
C SER A 35 -14.18 11.72 13.73
N GLU A 36 -13.48 11.41 14.82
CA GLU A 36 -12.17 12.01 15.11
C GLU A 36 -11.08 11.54 14.14
N ILE A 37 -11.10 10.27 13.74
CA ILE A 37 -10.21 9.77 12.67
C ILE A 37 -10.48 10.51 11.36
N TYR A 38 -11.76 10.65 10.97
CA TYR A 38 -12.14 11.38 9.76
C TYR A 38 -11.62 12.81 9.75
N LYS A 39 -11.77 13.57 10.87
CA LYS A 39 -11.25 14.93 11.01
C LYS A 39 -9.72 15.01 10.83
N LYS A 40 -8.98 13.98 11.26
CA LYS A 40 -7.52 13.95 11.07
C LYS A 40 -7.12 13.83 9.60
N PHE A 41 -7.89 13.09 8.80
CA PHE A 41 -7.64 12.94 7.37
C PHE A 41 -8.23 14.07 6.53
N ARG A 42 -9.39 14.61 6.94
CA ARG A 42 -10.09 15.68 6.24
C ARG A 42 -10.52 16.79 7.21
N PRO A 43 -9.59 17.67 7.59
CA PRO A 43 -9.87 18.70 8.59
C PRO A 43 -10.88 19.75 8.13
N THR A 44 -11.07 19.92 6.83
CA THR A 44 -11.98 20.92 6.24
C THR A 44 -13.44 20.46 6.17
N ASP A 45 -13.69 19.16 6.18
CA ASP A 45 -15.03 18.61 5.96
C ASP A 45 -15.71 18.30 7.31
N PRO A 46 -16.98 18.73 7.51
CA PRO A 46 -17.70 18.39 8.73
C PRO A 46 -18.00 16.88 8.76
N PRO A 47 -17.63 16.16 9.83
CA PRO A 47 -17.85 14.74 9.93
C PRO A 47 -19.29 14.41 10.23
N THR A 48 -20.04 13.89 9.26
CA THR A 48 -21.28 13.18 9.54
C THR A 48 -20.93 11.73 9.91
N PRO A 49 -21.53 11.14 10.96
CA PRO A 49 -21.17 9.80 11.43
C PRO A 49 -21.24 8.74 10.33
N LYS A 50 -22.24 8.84 9.46
CA LYS A 50 -22.44 7.90 8.35
C LYS A 50 -21.31 7.99 7.31
N VAL A 51 -20.93 9.20 6.90
CA VAL A 51 -19.85 9.43 5.92
C VAL A 51 -18.51 9.01 6.52
N ALA A 52 -18.27 9.32 7.79
CA ALA A 52 -17.04 8.94 8.48
C ALA A 52 -16.90 7.41 8.59
N THR A 53 -17.96 6.69 8.90
CA THR A 53 -17.95 5.22 8.96
C THR A 53 -17.68 4.61 7.58
N THR A 54 -18.38 5.05 6.55
CA THR A 54 -18.14 4.56 5.17
C THR A 54 -16.72 4.87 4.70
N PHE A 55 -16.20 6.04 5.03
CA PHE A 55 -14.81 6.41 4.70
C PHE A 55 -13.80 5.47 5.38
N PHE A 56 -13.99 5.20 6.67
CA PHE A 56 -13.10 4.32 7.44
C PHE A 56 -13.16 2.87 6.93
N GLU A 57 -14.35 2.35 6.65
CA GLU A 57 -14.54 1.01 6.09
C GLU A 57 -13.88 0.89 4.72
N ASN A 58 -14.07 1.86 3.84
CA ASN A 58 -13.45 1.86 2.54
C ASN A 58 -11.92 1.98 2.61
N MET A 59 -11.37 2.69 3.60
CA MET A 59 -9.93 2.89 3.70
C MET A 59 -9.16 1.60 4.01
N PHE A 60 -9.73 0.69 4.84
CA PHE A 60 -8.99 -0.46 5.37
C PHE A 60 -9.59 -1.82 5.04
N PHE A 61 -10.91 -1.91 4.90
CA PHE A 61 -11.62 -3.18 4.85
C PHE A 61 -12.28 -3.48 3.51
N ASN A 62 -12.28 -2.54 2.59
CA ASN A 62 -12.85 -2.73 1.26
C ASN A 62 -11.78 -3.22 0.28
N GLU A 63 -12.01 -4.36 -0.36
CA GLU A 63 -11.12 -4.97 -1.34
C GLU A 63 -10.95 -4.12 -2.62
N ASP A 64 -11.92 -3.26 -2.95
CA ASP A 64 -11.83 -2.39 -4.12
C ASP A 64 -10.84 -1.23 -3.94
N THR A 65 -10.68 -0.75 -2.71
CA THR A 65 -9.85 0.43 -2.40
C THR A 65 -8.53 0.09 -1.73
N TYR A 66 -8.48 -1.03 -1.00
CA TYR A 66 -7.29 -1.48 -0.29
C TYR A 66 -6.94 -2.92 -0.64
N ARG A 67 -5.78 -3.11 -1.26
CA ARG A 67 -5.31 -4.45 -1.63
C ARG A 67 -3.93 -4.73 -1.05
N LEU A 68 -3.85 -5.76 -0.24
CA LEU A 68 -2.59 -6.40 0.13
C LEU A 68 -2.17 -7.37 -0.98
N SER A 69 -0.86 -7.49 -1.25
CA SER A 69 -0.38 -8.60 -2.05
C SER A 69 -0.51 -9.91 -1.25
N ARG A 70 -0.58 -11.06 -1.94
CA ARG A 70 -0.57 -12.38 -1.29
C ARG A 70 0.65 -12.56 -0.39
N VAL A 71 1.81 -12.07 -0.83
CA VAL A 71 3.05 -12.09 -0.05
C VAL A 71 2.94 -11.19 1.18
N GLY A 72 2.31 -10.01 1.07
CA GLY A 72 2.06 -9.12 2.20
C GLY A 72 1.16 -9.79 3.25
N ARG A 73 0.06 -10.44 2.83
CA ARG A 73 -0.81 -11.20 3.73
C ARG A 73 -0.05 -12.34 4.42
N MET A 74 0.73 -13.12 3.67
CA MET A 74 1.55 -14.18 4.23
C MET A 74 2.54 -13.67 5.30
N LYS A 75 3.20 -12.54 5.06
CA LYS A 75 4.11 -11.92 6.02
C LYS A 75 3.41 -11.41 7.27
N ILE A 76 2.24 -10.78 7.14
CA ILE A 76 1.42 -10.37 8.28
C ILE A 76 1.02 -11.58 9.11
N ASN A 77 0.52 -12.64 8.47
CA ASN A 77 0.13 -13.87 9.14
C ASN A 77 1.31 -14.50 9.90
N TYR A 78 2.48 -14.55 9.28
CA TYR A 78 3.68 -15.08 9.90
C TYR A 78 4.15 -14.24 11.10
N LYS A 79 4.22 -12.91 10.93
CA LYS A 79 4.74 -12.00 11.96
C LYS A 79 3.80 -11.89 13.16
N LEU A 80 2.50 -11.86 12.93
CA LEU A 80 1.47 -11.72 13.96
C LEU A 80 0.89 -13.07 14.41
N ASN A 81 1.40 -14.17 13.88
CA ASN A 81 0.91 -15.54 14.16
C ASN A 81 -0.61 -15.70 13.90
N HIS A 82 -1.06 -15.16 12.78
CA HIS A 82 -2.47 -15.21 12.35
C HIS A 82 -2.76 -16.38 11.42
N GLY A 83 -3.90 -17.05 11.63
CA GLY A 83 -4.42 -18.10 10.74
C GLY A 83 -5.37 -17.61 9.63
N VAL A 84 -5.26 -16.34 9.19
CA VAL A 84 -6.14 -15.80 8.15
C VAL A 84 -5.74 -16.35 6.78
N SER A 85 -6.72 -16.66 5.93
CA SER A 85 -6.45 -17.14 4.57
C SER A 85 -5.62 -16.16 3.77
N ASN A 86 -4.61 -16.65 3.05
CA ASN A 86 -3.77 -15.84 2.16
C ASN A 86 -4.52 -15.27 0.95
N SER A 87 -5.75 -15.72 0.69
CA SER A 87 -6.62 -15.16 -0.35
C SER A 87 -7.34 -13.88 0.09
N LYS A 88 -7.40 -13.58 1.38
CA LYS A 88 -7.99 -12.33 1.89
C LYS A 88 -7.03 -11.18 1.67
N LEU A 89 -7.35 -10.29 0.73
CA LEU A 89 -6.47 -9.21 0.30
C LEU A 89 -6.71 -7.88 1.03
N CYS A 90 -7.73 -7.77 1.87
CA CYS A 90 -7.98 -6.61 2.73
C CYS A 90 -7.55 -6.88 4.17
N LEU A 91 -7.38 -5.82 4.96
CA LEU A 91 -7.10 -5.92 6.39
C LEU A 91 -8.31 -6.45 7.15
N ASP A 92 -8.05 -7.05 8.30
CA ASP A 92 -9.06 -7.40 9.29
C ASP A 92 -8.87 -6.56 10.56
N SER A 93 -9.92 -6.38 11.34
CA SER A 93 -9.84 -5.69 12.64
C SER A 93 -8.82 -6.35 13.57
N ARG A 94 -8.67 -7.66 13.47
CA ARG A 94 -7.66 -8.42 14.22
C ARG A 94 -6.23 -8.05 13.82
N ASP A 95 -5.97 -7.83 12.53
CA ASP A 95 -4.64 -7.44 12.05
C ASP A 95 -4.18 -6.14 12.70
N ILE A 96 -5.10 -5.16 12.80
CA ILE A 96 -4.83 -3.88 13.46
C ILE A 96 -4.55 -4.08 14.95
N LEU A 97 -5.38 -4.85 15.63
CA LEU A 97 -5.24 -5.09 17.07
C LEU A 97 -3.91 -5.80 17.40
N GLU A 98 -3.57 -6.85 16.66
CA GLU A 98 -2.33 -7.59 16.89
C GLU A 98 -1.09 -6.75 16.51
N SER A 99 -1.20 -5.88 15.51
CA SER A 99 -0.14 -4.92 15.21
C SER A 99 0.12 -3.97 16.38
N PHE A 100 -0.94 -3.47 17.02
CA PHE A 100 -0.78 -2.65 18.24
C PHE A 100 -0.17 -3.43 19.41
N LYS A 101 -0.60 -4.67 19.62
CA LYS A 101 0.01 -5.54 20.65
C LYS A 101 1.50 -5.75 20.37
N TYR A 102 1.86 -6.00 19.12
CA TYR A 102 3.26 -6.17 18.71
C TYR A 102 4.09 -4.90 18.94
N LEU A 103 3.53 -3.72 18.64
CA LEU A 103 4.19 -2.44 18.93
C LEU A 103 4.45 -2.24 20.44
N LEU A 104 3.50 -2.62 21.31
CA LEU A 104 3.70 -2.58 22.75
C LEU A 104 4.76 -3.57 23.22
N LEU A 105 4.83 -4.74 22.59
CA LEU A 105 5.89 -5.73 22.81
C LEU A 105 7.28 -5.15 22.50
N LEU A 106 7.42 -4.51 21.32
CA LEU A 106 8.66 -3.84 20.94
C LEU A 106 9.04 -2.72 21.90
N LYS A 107 8.06 -1.90 22.35
CA LYS A 107 8.28 -0.85 23.33
C LYS A 107 8.79 -1.39 24.67
N SER A 108 8.40 -2.60 25.06
CA SER A 108 8.89 -3.28 26.28
C SER A 108 10.24 -3.97 26.10
N GLY A 109 10.90 -3.84 24.95
CA GLY A 109 12.18 -4.46 24.64
C GLY A 109 12.10 -5.94 24.29
N ARG A 110 10.90 -6.46 24.03
CA ARG A 110 10.66 -7.84 23.64
C ARG A 110 10.26 -7.91 22.17
N GLY A 111 11.01 -8.63 21.36
CA GLY A 111 10.82 -8.74 19.92
C GLY A 111 11.90 -8.02 19.13
N GLU A 112 11.89 -8.22 17.83
CA GLU A 112 12.87 -7.66 16.90
C GLU A 112 12.19 -6.67 15.96
N VAL A 113 12.84 -5.52 15.78
CA VAL A 113 12.44 -4.53 14.77
C VAL A 113 12.94 -5.03 13.42
N ASP A 114 12.02 -5.14 12.45
CA ASP A 114 12.40 -5.53 11.10
C ASP A 114 13.15 -4.40 10.39
N ASP A 115 14.23 -4.75 9.71
CA ASP A 115 14.88 -3.87 8.75
C ASP A 115 14.00 -3.77 7.50
N ILE A 116 13.33 -2.63 7.33
CA ILE A 116 12.45 -2.36 6.18
C ILE A 116 13.18 -2.29 4.85
N ASP A 117 14.48 -2.01 4.88
CA ASP A 117 15.31 -1.89 3.67
C ASP A 117 15.95 -3.22 3.26
N HIS A 118 15.91 -4.22 4.14
CA HIS A 118 16.41 -5.54 3.80
C HIS A 118 15.59 -6.19 2.69
N LEU A 119 16.25 -6.73 1.66
CA LEU A 119 15.56 -7.35 0.51
C LEU A 119 14.69 -8.55 0.87
N GLY A 120 14.86 -9.16 2.04
CA GLY A 120 13.93 -10.15 2.61
C GLY A 120 12.57 -9.55 2.98
N ASN A 121 12.49 -8.26 3.30
CA ASN A 121 11.28 -7.54 3.69
C ASN A 121 10.77 -6.62 2.57
N ARG A 122 11.61 -6.25 1.65
CA ARG A 122 11.32 -5.40 0.51
C ARG A 122 11.29 -6.24 -0.77
N ARG A 123 10.12 -6.37 -1.38
CA ARG A 123 9.92 -7.17 -2.58
C ARG A 123 10.24 -6.38 -3.84
N VAL A 124 10.96 -7.00 -4.77
CA VAL A 124 11.13 -6.47 -6.12
C VAL A 124 9.86 -6.74 -6.92
N ARG A 125 9.30 -5.70 -7.50
CA ARG A 125 8.11 -5.79 -8.37
C ARG A 125 8.55 -6.03 -9.82
N THR A 126 7.98 -7.04 -10.43
CA THR A 126 8.24 -7.35 -11.84
C THR A 126 7.53 -6.37 -12.78
N VAL A 127 7.96 -6.32 -14.03
CA VAL A 127 7.33 -5.49 -15.07
C VAL A 127 5.84 -5.82 -15.22
N GLY A 128 5.47 -7.11 -15.13
CA GLY A 128 4.09 -7.55 -15.21
C GLY A 128 3.19 -6.91 -14.16
N GLU A 129 3.64 -6.88 -12.90
CA GLU A 129 2.89 -6.25 -11.81
C GLU A 129 2.75 -4.73 -11.98
N LEU A 130 3.81 -4.07 -12.47
CA LEU A 130 3.77 -2.62 -12.72
C LEU A 130 2.78 -2.27 -13.84
N ILE A 131 2.72 -3.09 -14.89
CA ILE A 131 1.76 -2.92 -15.99
C ILE A 131 0.34 -3.26 -15.52
N GLU A 132 0.16 -4.31 -14.72
CA GLU A 132 -1.13 -4.68 -14.12
C GLU A 132 -1.73 -3.53 -13.35
N ASP A 133 -0.96 -2.87 -12.46
CA ASP A 133 -1.43 -1.71 -11.70
C ASP A 133 -1.88 -0.58 -12.64
N ARG A 134 -1.13 -0.30 -13.70
CA ARG A 134 -1.49 0.74 -14.67
C ARG A 134 -2.73 0.38 -15.48
N PHE A 135 -2.83 -0.87 -15.88
CA PHE A 135 -3.99 -1.38 -16.59
C PHE A 135 -5.26 -1.29 -15.72
N PHE A 136 -5.14 -1.63 -14.43
CA PHE A 136 -6.22 -1.51 -13.46
C PHE A 136 -6.72 -0.06 -13.33
N VAL A 137 -5.81 0.91 -13.21
CA VAL A 137 -6.16 2.35 -13.22
C VAL A 137 -6.88 2.74 -14.52
N GLY A 138 -6.46 2.20 -15.65
CA GLY A 138 -7.13 2.40 -16.93
C GLY A 138 -8.57 1.86 -16.96
N LEU A 139 -8.78 0.67 -16.38
CA LEU A 139 -10.10 0.06 -16.25
C LEU A 139 -11.01 0.84 -15.30
N GLU A 140 -10.49 1.34 -14.19
CA GLU A 140 -11.26 2.20 -13.27
C GLU A 140 -11.72 3.49 -13.94
N ARG A 141 -10.83 4.14 -14.71
CA ARG A 141 -11.19 5.33 -15.51
C ARG A 141 -12.26 4.99 -16.55
N LEU A 142 -12.15 3.83 -17.20
CA LEU A 142 -13.16 3.37 -18.16
C LEU A 142 -14.50 3.11 -17.46
N ALA A 143 -14.51 2.39 -16.35
CA ALA A 143 -15.72 2.09 -15.59
C ALA A 143 -16.40 3.38 -15.08
N LYS A 144 -15.61 4.36 -14.62
CA LYS A 144 -16.13 5.68 -14.23
C LYS A 144 -16.78 6.41 -15.42
N SER A 145 -16.11 6.45 -16.56
CA SER A 145 -16.63 7.08 -17.79
C SER A 145 -17.93 6.42 -18.27
N ILE A 146 -18.02 5.10 -18.19
CA ILE A 146 -19.25 4.36 -18.52
C ILE A 146 -20.39 4.75 -17.58
N ARG A 147 -20.14 4.76 -16.27
CA ARG A 147 -21.16 5.16 -15.27
C ARG A 147 -21.67 6.58 -15.52
N GLU A 148 -20.76 7.52 -15.78
CA GLU A 148 -21.10 8.92 -16.07
C GLU A 148 -21.96 9.02 -17.35
N LYS A 149 -21.61 8.32 -18.41
CA LYS A 149 -22.41 8.31 -19.64
C LYS A 149 -23.79 7.72 -19.45
N LEU A 150 -23.91 6.62 -18.71
CA LEU A 150 -25.21 6.00 -18.42
C LEU A 150 -26.11 6.88 -17.53
N MET A 151 -25.52 7.75 -16.70
CA MET A 151 -26.29 8.68 -15.87
C MET A 151 -26.86 9.87 -16.66
N TYR A 152 -26.14 10.33 -17.70
CA TYR A 152 -26.49 11.58 -18.40
C TYR A 152 -27.24 11.36 -19.71
N ASN A 153 -27.21 10.16 -20.27
CA ASN A 153 -27.80 9.89 -21.59
C ASN A 153 -28.97 8.90 -21.51
N VAL A 154 -29.87 9.00 -22.49
CA VAL A 154 -30.97 8.05 -22.65
C VAL A 154 -30.40 6.74 -23.21
N VAL A 155 -30.48 5.69 -22.43
CA VAL A 155 -29.85 4.38 -22.71
C VAL A 155 -30.41 3.73 -23.98
N ASP A 156 -31.66 3.96 -24.30
CA ASP A 156 -32.39 3.30 -25.42
C ASP A 156 -31.88 3.69 -26.81
N GLU A 157 -31.13 4.81 -26.92
CA GLU A 157 -30.61 5.32 -28.18
C GLU A 157 -29.09 5.09 -28.35
N MET A 158 -28.42 4.42 -27.40
CA MET A 158 -26.95 4.29 -27.40
C MET A 158 -26.48 2.91 -27.85
N PHE A 159 -25.47 2.89 -28.72
CA PHE A 159 -24.72 1.67 -29.04
C PHE A 159 -23.62 1.39 -28.01
N PRO A 160 -23.29 0.12 -27.72
CA PRO A 160 -22.20 -0.24 -26.82
C PRO A 160 -20.85 0.37 -27.21
N SER A 161 -20.60 0.60 -28.50
CA SER A 161 -19.40 1.26 -29.03
C SER A 161 -19.26 2.72 -28.58
N ASP A 162 -20.38 3.40 -28.34
CA ASP A 162 -20.40 4.82 -27.93
C ASP A 162 -20.16 4.97 -26.44
N ILE A 163 -20.54 3.93 -25.67
CA ILE A 163 -20.37 3.90 -24.23
C ILE A 163 -18.93 3.53 -23.87
N VAL A 164 -18.37 2.51 -24.51
CA VAL A 164 -17.04 1.98 -24.20
C VAL A 164 -15.97 2.66 -25.04
N ILE A 165 -15.17 3.53 -24.42
CA ILE A 165 -14.04 4.22 -25.06
C ILE A 165 -12.72 3.57 -24.63
N PRO A 166 -12.08 2.74 -25.47
CA PRO A 166 -10.83 2.05 -25.11
C PRO A 166 -9.63 3.00 -24.95
N LYS A 167 -9.78 4.25 -25.40
CA LYS A 167 -8.73 5.28 -25.31
C LYS A 167 -8.29 5.55 -23.88
N SER A 168 -9.18 5.44 -22.89
CA SER A 168 -8.86 5.63 -21.46
C SER A 168 -7.82 4.61 -20.96
N VAL A 169 -7.94 3.35 -21.35
CA VAL A 169 -6.98 2.30 -21.00
C VAL A 169 -5.68 2.47 -21.80
N THR A 170 -5.81 2.65 -23.10
CA THR A 170 -4.65 2.80 -23.99
C THR A 170 -3.78 4.01 -23.63
N SER A 171 -4.39 5.12 -23.19
CA SER A 171 -3.64 6.31 -22.79
C SER A 171 -2.79 6.07 -21.54
N VAL A 172 -3.31 5.36 -20.53
CA VAL A 172 -2.57 5.04 -19.30
C VAL A 172 -1.39 4.11 -19.56
N VAL A 173 -1.58 3.09 -20.42
CA VAL A 173 -0.50 2.19 -20.81
C VAL A 173 0.57 2.93 -21.61
N LYS A 174 0.17 3.78 -22.56
CA LYS A 174 1.13 4.62 -23.32
C LYS A 174 1.88 5.59 -22.40
N GLU A 175 1.19 6.21 -21.45
CA GLU A 175 1.80 7.10 -20.46
C GLU A 175 2.88 6.36 -19.65
N PHE A 176 2.62 5.12 -19.23
CA PHE A 176 3.60 4.32 -18.51
C PHE A 176 4.90 4.12 -19.30
N PHE A 177 4.81 3.77 -20.59
CA PHE A 177 5.98 3.55 -21.43
C PHE A 177 6.66 4.84 -21.90
N ALA A 178 5.92 5.92 -22.12
CA ALA A 178 6.47 7.15 -22.67
C ALA A 178 7.06 8.09 -21.61
N THR A 179 6.41 8.19 -20.44
CA THR A 179 6.75 9.17 -19.39
C THR A 179 7.09 8.53 -18.05
N GLY A 180 6.95 7.21 -17.93
CA GLY A 180 7.25 6.50 -16.69
C GLY A 180 8.75 6.57 -16.36
N GLN A 181 9.06 6.94 -15.11
CA GLN A 181 10.46 7.03 -14.65
C GLN A 181 11.20 5.69 -14.69
N LEU A 182 10.47 4.58 -14.54
CA LEU A 182 11.02 3.23 -14.57
C LEU A 182 11.12 2.64 -15.99
N SER A 183 10.45 3.26 -16.97
CA SER A 183 10.52 2.87 -18.36
C SER A 183 11.66 3.62 -19.04
N GLN A 184 12.65 2.90 -19.51
CA GLN A 184 13.84 3.46 -20.16
C GLN A 184 14.15 2.70 -21.45
N PHE A 185 14.82 3.37 -22.39
CA PHE A 185 15.35 2.68 -23.57
C PHE A 185 16.43 1.68 -23.15
N MET A 186 16.40 0.50 -23.75
CA MET A 186 17.42 -0.50 -23.50
C MET A 186 18.75 -0.07 -24.12
N ASP A 187 19.83 -0.18 -23.36
CA ASP A 187 21.18 0.03 -23.89
C ASP A 187 21.57 -1.18 -24.76
N GLN A 188 21.77 -0.93 -26.03
CA GLN A 188 22.13 -1.93 -27.04
C GLN A 188 23.51 -1.66 -27.68
N THR A 189 24.37 -0.92 -27.00
CA THR A 189 25.70 -0.57 -27.49
C THR A 189 26.55 -1.81 -27.77
N ASN A 190 26.46 -2.79 -26.86
CA ASN A 190 27.10 -4.10 -27.03
C ASN A 190 26.28 -5.18 -26.27
N PRO A 191 26.48 -6.48 -26.55
CA PRO A 191 25.75 -7.56 -25.88
C PRO A 191 25.90 -7.57 -24.35
N LEU A 192 27.04 -7.15 -23.82
CA LEU A 192 27.27 -7.10 -22.38
C LEU A 192 26.45 -5.98 -21.74
N SER A 193 26.39 -4.79 -22.34
CA SER A 193 25.57 -3.67 -21.87
C SER A 193 24.09 -4.05 -21.87
N GLU A 194 23.62 -4.75 -22.87
CA GLU A 194 22.25 -5.24 -22.95
C GLU A 194 21.92 -6.20 -21.81
N ILE A 195 22.79 -7.17 -21.54
CA ILE A 195 22.61 -8.13 -20.45
C ILE A 195 22.62 -7.44 -19.08
N THR A 196 23.56 -6.53 -18.85
CA THR A 196 23.65 -5.78 -17.58
C THR A 196 22.42 -4.90 -17.37
N HIS A 197 21.89 -4.27 -18.41
CA HIS A 197 20.66 -3.49 -18.32
C HIS A 197 19.43 -4.35 -18.03
N LYS A 198 19.31 -5.53 -18.65
CA LYS A 198 18.24 -6.50 -18.39
C LYS A 198 18.29 -7.07 -16.95
N ARG A 199 19.47 -7.21 -16.39
CA ARG A 199 19.68 -7.75 -15.02
C ARG A 199 19.67 -6.66 -13.94
N ARG A 200 19.40 -5.41 -14.29
CA ARG A 200 19.33 -4.31 -13.33
C ARG A 200 18.16 -4.51 -12.36
N LEU A 201 18.49 -4.56 -11.07
CA LEU A 201 17.51 -4.73 -9.99
C LEU A 201 17.09 -3.38 -9.40
N SER A 202 18.02 -2.44 -9.27
CA SER A 202 17.76 -1.10 -8.73
C SER A 202 17.65 -0.08 -9.85
N ALA A 203 16.68 0.82 -9.76
CA ALA A 203 16.54 1.95 -10.70
C ALA A 203 17.61 3.04 -10.46
N LEU A 204 18.32 3.00 -9.33
CA LEU A 204 19.35 3.96 -8.96
C LEU A 204 20.71 3.63 -9.61
N GLY A 205 21.50 4.65 -9.85
CA GLY A 205 22.87 4.51 -10.31
C GLY A 205 23.11 5.01 -11.73
N PRO A 206 24.29 4.71 -12.31
CA PRO A 206 24.67 5.17 -13.64
C PRO A 206 23.65 4.74 -14.71
N GLY A 207 23.20 5.69 -15.52
CA GLY A 207 22.16 5.45 -16.54
C GLY A 207 20.75 5.23 -16.00
N GLY A 208 20.52 5.40 -14.69
CA GLY A 208 19.22 5.30 -14.03
C GLY A 208 18.79 6.59 -13.36
N LEU A 209 17.93 6.47 -12.37
CA LEU A 209 17.40 7.59 -11.58
C LEU A 209 18.44 8.10 -10.57
N THR A 210 18.45 9.41 -10.33
CA THR A 210 19.14 10.00 -9.19
C THR A 210 18.33 9.79 -7.91
N ARG A 211 18.99 9.78 -6.74
CA ARG A 211 18.33 9.60 -5.44
C ARG A 211 17.23 10.64 -5.19
N GLU A 212 17.46 11.88 -5.56
CA GLU A 212 16.50 12.98 -5.43
C GLU A 212 15.23 12.73 -6.25
N ARG A 213 15.37 12.23 -7.48
CA ARG A 213 14.23 11.90 -8.34
C ARG A 213 13.47 10.65 -7.86
N ALA A 214 14.13 9.74 -7.17
CA ALA A 214 13.53 8.56 -6.58
C ALA A 214 12.89 8.83 -5.21
N GLY A 215 13.10 10.01 -4.61
CA GLY A 215 12.57 10.36 -3.29
C GLY A 215 13.23 9.62 -2.12
N PHE A 216 14.40 9.01 -2.32
CA PHE A 216 15.12 8.28 -1.27
C PHE A 216 16.08 9.21 -0.54
N GLU A 217 15.99 9.26 0.79
CA GLU A 217 17.00 9.83 1.64
C GLU A 217 18.21 8.88 1.79
N VAL A 218 19.38 9.43 2.15
CA VAL A 218 20.62 8.64 2.31
C VAL A 218 20.46 7.52 3.34
N ARG A 219 19.61 7.71 4.35
CA ARG A 219 19.29 6.71 5.39
C ARG A 219 18.50 5.51 4.89
N ASP A 220 17.84 5.62 3.73
CA ASP A 220 16.99 4.59 3.17
C ASP A 220 17.74 3.59 2.28
N VAL A 221 19.09 3.66 2.29
CA VAL A 221 19.92 2.73 1.52
C VAL A 221 20.08 1.43 2.29
N PRO A 222 19.66 0.28 1.72
CA PRO A 222 19.84 -1.01 2.36
C PRO A 222 21.31 -1.29 2.71
N VAL A 223 21.56 -1.82 3.89
CA VAL A 223 22.91 -2.21 4.35
C VAL A 223 23.56 -3.19 3.36
N SER A 224 22.75 -4.04 2.70
CA SER A 224 23.21 -4.96 1.65
C SER A 224 23.91 -4.25 0.48
N TYR A 225 23.54 -3.02 0.13
CA TYR A 225 24.21 -2.26 -0.93
C TYR A 225 25.56 -1.69 -0.48
N THR A 226 25.71 -1.35 0.80
CA THR A 226 26.99 -0.86 1.34
C THR A 226 28.00 -1.99 1.49
N HIS A 227 27.57 -3.19 1.87
CA HIS A 227 28.42 -4.36 1.98
C HIS A 227 28.85 -4.94 0.63
N LEU A 228 27.95 -4.97 -0.37
CA LEU A 228 28.32 -5.42 -1.73
C LEU A 228 29.39 -4.51 -2.35
N ARG A 229 29.30 -3.19 -2.14
CA ARG A 229 30.31 -2.24 -2.63
C ARG A 229 31.67 -2.40 -1.96
N ALA A 230 31.72 -2.82 -0.71
CA ALA A 230 32.97 -3.06 0.00
C ALA A 230 33.72 -4.32 -0.53
N HIS A 231 33.00 -5.29 -1.08
CA HIS A 231 33.57 -6.49 -1.68
C HIS A 231 33.97 -6.32 -3.16
N GLU A 232 33.44 -5.33 -3.87
CA GLU A 232 33.77 -5.04 -5.27
C GLU A 232 35.01 -4.16 -5.44
N THR A 233 35.53 -3.56 -4.36
CA THR A 233 36.70 -2.67 -4.36
C THR A 233 37.93 -3.29 -3.72
N GLY A 234 37.94 -4.58 -3.46
CA GLY A 234 39.08 -5.35 -2.93
C GLY A 234 39.77 -6.15 -4.01
#